data_10a04973ceae1812883de9b0bc125b0c
#
_entry.id   10a04973ceae1812883de9b0bc125b0c
#
_cell.length_a   1.000
_cell.length_b   1.000
_cell.length_c   1.000
_cell.angle_alpha   90.00
_cell.angle_beta   90.00
_cell.angle_gamma   90.00
#
_symmetry.space_group_name_H-M   'P 1'
#
loop_
_entity.id
_entity.type
_entity.pdbx_description
1 polymer ?
#
loop_
_entity_poly.entity_id
_entity_poly.type
_entity_poly.pdbx_seq_one_letter_code
_entity_poly.pdbx_strand_id
1 'polypeptide(L)'
;MRVFVLANPKAGSHQARKYIQDIQKTYPQLDIKVYLTQGPDDEKNQVAAILKEFTLQDRLLVLGGDGTLSKTLTAWPVQYPFAYFPTGSGNDFAKSMDIHQLDQIMEALVRDKKESIFVLHSSLGVIINTLDMGFSAQVISHATDSGLKDVLNKIKLGKLTYLLCAIRSLLSHQAFNLSLEVDGRRETIRNLFFFSIANNTYFGGGIMIWPEAQASQRQLDLVYIEDAPLSQRILALLDLVFKRHRQSHRIKHVTGERVAIDLEETFILQLDGEMSSTNSLTITCQERFIYQ
;
A
#
# COMPACT_ATOMS: atom_id res chain seq x y z
N MET A 1 -25.13 4.01 18.14
CA MET A 1 -23.85 3.55 17.56
C MET A 1 -23.08 4.79 17.12
N ARG A 2 -21.87 4.98 17.61
CA ARG A 2 -20.96 6.04 17.16
C ARG A 2 -20.12 5.53 15.98
N VAL A 3 -19.88 6.42 15.03
CA VAL A 3 -18.94 6.15 13.92
C VAL A 3 -17.85 7.21 13.97
N PHE A 4 -16.63 6.77 14.22
CA PHE A 4 -15.45 7.62 14.19
C PHE A 4 -14.95 7.68 12.76
N VAL A 5 -14.94 8.86 12.18
CA VAL A 5 -14.45 9.08 10.80
C VAL A 5 -13.08 9.73 10.88
N LEU A 6 -12.03 8.94 10.59
CA LEU A 6 -10.68 9.45 10.40
C LEU A 6 -10.51 9.82 8.93
N ALA A 7 -10.27 11.10 8.63
CA ALA A 7 -10.22 11.56 7.26
C ALA A 7 -8.99 12.41 6.96
N ASN A 8 -8.40 12.20 5.79
CA ASN A 8 -7.35 13.06 5.25
C ASN A 8 -7.96 14.06 4.24
N PRO A 9 -8.16 15.33 4.64
CA PRO A 9 -8.79 16.32 3.77
C PRO A 9 -7.93 16.74 2.57
N LYS A 10 -6.64 16.38 2.57
CA LYS A 10 -5.71 16.68 1.49
C LYS A 10 -5.51 15.49 0.52
N ALA A 11 -6.15 14.35 0.78
CA ALA A 11 -6.03 13.18 -0.09
C ALA A 11 -6.69 13.43 -1.46
N GLY A 12 -5.98 13.09 -2.52
CA GLY A 12 -6.48 13.07 -3.89
C GLY A 12 -7.20 14.34 -4.34
N SER A 13 -8.49 14.21 -4.62
CA SER A 13 -9.35 15.29 -5.11
C SER A 13 -9.94 16.18 -4.00
N HIS A 14 -9.48 16.07 -2.76
CA HIS A 14 -9.98 16.84 -1.59
C HIS A 14 -11.47 16.61 -1.26
N GLN A 15 -12.03 15.46 -1.63
CA GLN A 15 -13.46 15.17 -1.48
C GLN A 15 -13.84 14.61 -0.10
N ALA A 16 -12.91 14.33 0.79
CA ALA A 16 -13.21 13.73 2.09
C ALA A 16 -14.26 14.51 2.88
N ARG A 17 -14.18 15.86 2.87
CA ARG A 17 -15.17 16.73 3.55
C ARG A 17 -16.57 16.59 2.97
N LYS A 18 -16.70 16.46 1.65
CA LYS A 18 -17.98 16.24 0.98
C LYS A 18 -18.58 14.89 1.41
N TYR A 19 -17.80 13.83 1.38
CA TYR A 19 -18.28 12.51 1.84
C TYR A 19 -18.73 12.53 3.30
N ILE A 20 -18.03 13.24 4.18
CA ILE A 20 -18.46 13.42 5.59
C ILE A 20 -19.84 14.08 5.66
N GLN A 21 -20.06 15.17 4.91
CA GLN A 21 -21.36 15.85 4.87
C GLN A 21 -22.46 14.95 4.30
N ASP A 22 -22.17 14.20 3.25
CA ASP A 22 -23.10 13.25 2.66
C ASP A 22 -23.49 12.15 3.67
N ILE A 23 -22.51 11.58 4.41
CA ILE A 23 -22.78 10.60 5.46
C ILE A 23 -23.67 11.20 6.56
N GLN A 24 -23.35 12.39 7.08
CA GLN A 24 -24.12 13.05 8.13
C GLN A 24 -25.57 13.34 7.71
N LYS A 25 -25.77 13.68 6.43
CA LYS A 25 -27.09 13.94 5.86
C LYS A 25 -27.90 12.66 5.64
N THR A 26 -27.24 11.60 5.15
CA THR A 26 -27.90 10.34 4.76
C THR A 26 -28.18 9.46 5.98
N TYR A 27 -27.35 9.54 7.02
CA TYR A 27 -27.45 8.71 8.23
C TYR A 27 -27.58 9.57 9.51
N PRO A 28 -28.63 10.42 9.64
CA PRO A 28 -28.78 11.37 10.77
C PRO A 28 -28.97 10.66 12.11
N GLN A 29 -29.29 9.35 12.11
CA GLN A 29 -29.43 8.53 13.31
C GLN A 29 -28.07 8.06 13.88
N LEU A 30 -26.98 8.23 13.17
CA LEU A 30 -25.64 7.85 13.62
C LEU A 30 -24.96 9.04 14.32
N ASP A 31 -24.29 8.77 15.44
CA ASP A 31 -23.41 9.75 16.09
C ASP A 31 -22.05 9.75 15.39
N ILE A 32 -21.84 10.68 14.46
CA ILE A 32 -20.64 10.80 13.64
C ILE A 32 -19.61 11.69 14.32
N LYS A 33 -18.47 11.12 14.73
CA LYS A 33 -17.31 11.83 15.29
C LYS A 33 -16.22 11.97 14.24
N VAL A 34 -15.86 13.19 13.88
CA VAL A 34 -14.92 13.47 12.78
C VAL A 34 -13.55 13.86 13.30
N TYR A 35 -12.50 13.16 12.82
CA TYR A 35 -11.10 13.39 13.09
C TYR A 35 -10.37 13.65 11.79
N LEU A 36 -9.89 14.87 11.60
CA LEU A 36 -9.18 15.28 10.38
C LEU A 36 -7.69 15.32 10.62
N THR A 37 -6.90 14.69 9.73
CA THR A 37 -5.45 14.84 9.76
C THR A 37 -5.06 16.30 9.49
N GLN A 38 -4.11 16.81 10.27
CA GLN A 38 -3.67 18.22 10.21
C GLN A 38 -2.42 18.37 9.32
N GLY A 39 -1.64 17.31 9.13
CA GLY A 39 -0.41 17.30 8.36
C GLY A 39 0.06 15.89 8.01
N PRO A 40 1.26 15.76 7.46
CA PRO A 40 1.89 14.45 7.25
C PRO A 40 2.01 13.68 8.56
N ASP A 41 1.79 12.37 8.51
CA ASP A 41 1.95 11.40 9.60
C ASP A 41 1.07 11.65 10.85
N ASP A 42 0.02 12.48 10.71
CA ASP A 42 -0.88 12.80 11.82
C ASP A 42 -1.91 11.69 12.12
N GLU A 43 -2.01 10.67 11.28
CA GLU A 43 -2.92 9.54 11.46
C GLU A 43 -2.74 8.88 12.84
N LYS A 44 -1.50 8.72 13.29
CA LYS A 44 -1.17 8.18 14.62
C LYS A 44 -1.78 8.99 15.77
N ASN A 45 -1.70 10.33 15.68
CA ASN A 45 -2.26 11.22 16.70
C ASN A 45 -3.79 11.17 16.70
N GLN A 46 -4.41 11.14 15.51
CA GLN A 46 -5.86 11.03 15.39
C GLN A 46 -6.36 9.69 15.90
N VAL A 47 -5.68 8.58 15.60
CA VAL A 47 -5.98 7.25 16.16
C VAL A 47 -5.87 7.28 17.69
N ALA A 48 -4.80 7.86 18.23
CA ALA A 48 -4.63 7.97 19.70
C ALA A 48 -5.74 8.80 20.35
N ALA A 49 -6.23 9.85 19.67
CA ALA A 49 -7.36 10.64 20.15
C ALA A 49 -8.68 9.83 20.12
N ILE A 50 -8.93 9.11 19.03
CA ILE A 50 -10.10 8.24 18.90
C ILE A 50 -10.11 7.17 20.01
N LEU A 51 -9.00 6.50 20.25
CA LEU A 51 -8.91 5.41 21.21
C LEU A 51 -9.17 5.81 22.67
N LYS A 52 -9.09 7.11 23.01
CA LYS A 52 -9.45 7.60 24.35
C LYS A 52 -10.93 7.42 24.70
N GLU A 53 -11.79 7.38 23.69
CA GLU A 53 -13.23 7.27 23.88
C GLU A 53 -13.88 6.10 23.11
N PHE A 54 -13.10 5.37 22.32
CA PHE A 54 -13.57 4.26 21.51
C PHE A 54 -13.96 3.05 22.36
N THR A 55 -15.09 2.46 22.04
CA THR A 55 -15.60 1.23 22.68
C THR A 55 -15.88 0.14 21.62
N LEU A 56 -16.08 -1.11 22.07
CA LEU A 56 -16.40 -2.22 21.16
C LEU A 56 -17.70 -2.05 20.35
N GLN A 57 -18.59 -1.15 20.77
CA GLN A 57 -19.84 -0.87 20.08
C GLN A 57 -19.67 0.20 18.99
N ASP A 58 -18.53 0.86 18.96
CA ASP A 58 -18.21 1.90 17.99
C ASP A 58 -17.62 1.34 16.71
N ARG A 59 -17.56 2.17 15.68
CA ARG A 59 -17.02 1.81 14.38
C ARG A 59 -16.00 2.84 13.93
N LEU A 60 -14.99 2.39 13.20
CA LEU A 60 -14.03 3.28 12.52
C LEU A 60 -14.30 3.27 11.02
N LEU A 61 -14.39 4.45 10.42
CA LEU A 61 -14.36 4.67 8.97
C LEU A 61 -13.15 5.52 8.62
N VAL A 62 -12.31 5.03 7.73
CA VAL A 62 -11.15 5.76 7.19
C VAL A 62 -11.51 6.33 5.82
N LEU A 63 -11.39 7.66 5.65
CA LEU A 63 -11.56 8.36 4.38
C LEU A 63 -10.21 8.93 3.95
N GLY A 64 -9.55 8.30 2.99
CA GLY A 64 -8.19 8.67 2.57
C GLY A 64 -7.71 7.92 1.34
N GLY A 65 -6.44 8.07 1.04
CA GLY A 65 -5.72 7.21 0.09
C GLY A 65 -5.06 6.02 0.80
N ASP A 66 -4.32 5.23 0.01
CA ASP A 66 -3.61 4.04 0.52
C ASP A 66 -2.66 4.38 1.67
N GLY A 67 -1.89 5.47 1.58
CA GLY A 67 -1.00 5.92 2.67
C GLY A 67 -1.75 6.30 3.95
N THR A 68 -2.92 6.94 3.85
CA THR A 68 -3.76 7.24 5.04
C THR A 68 -4.24 5.94 5.69
N LEU A 69 -4.68 4.96 4.89
CA LEU A 69 -5.13 3.67 5.41
C LEU A 69 -3.98 2.92 6.09
N SER A 70 -2.84 2.77 5.42
CA SER A 70 -1.66 2.08 5.94
C SER A 70 -1.17 2.67 7.28
N LYS A 71 -1.03 4.02 7.35
CA LYS A 71 -0.64 4.74 8.58
C LYS A 71 -1.68 4.61 9.69
N THR A 72 -2.96 4.65 9.35
CA THR A 72 -4.04 4.42 10.30
C THR A 72 -3.96 3.01 10.86
N LEU A 73 -3.84 1.97 10.02
CA LEU A 73 -3.78 0.58 10.45
C LEU A 73 -2.50 0.26 11.24
N THR A 74 -1.41 0.96 10.99
CA THR A 74 -0.19 0.86 11.79
C THR A 74 -0.41 1.25 13.26
N ALA A 75 -1.28 2.23 13.52
CA ALA A 75 -1.61 2.69 14.87
C ALA A 75 -2.91 2.06 15.42
N TRP A 76 -3.78 1.52 14.57
CA TRP A 76 -5.08 0.97 14.95
C TRP A 76 -4.93 -0.44 15.54
N PRO A 77 -5.52 -0.74 16.72
CA PRO A 77 -5.43 -2.06 17.32
C PRO A 77 -5.98 -3.17 16.42
N VAL A 78 -5.25 -4.29 16.37
CA VAL A 78 -5.53 -5.43 15.46
C VAL A 78 -6.93 -5.99 15.66
N GLN A 79 -7.40 -6.05 16.90
CA GLN A 79 -8.69 -6.63 17.27
C GLN A 79 -9.91 -5.79 16.87
N TYR A 80 -9.71 -4.53 16.50
CA TYR A 80 -10.82 -3.66 16.12
C TYR A 80 -11.00 -3.62 14.60
N PRO A 81 -12.20 -3.97 14.12
CA PRO A 81 -12.53 -3.81 12.71
C PRO A 81 -12.48 -2.35 12.26
N PHE A 82 -12.33 -2.17 10.96
CA PHE A 82 -12.36 -0.85 10.33
C PHE A 82 -13.17 -0.89 9.04
N ALA A 83 -13.64 0.25 8.60
CA ALA A 83 -14.15 0.49 7.25
C ALA A 83 -13.18 1.42 6.52
N TYR A 84 -13.15 1.31 5.22
CA TYR A 84 -12.35 2.18 4.36
C TYR A 84 -13.14 2.62 3.14
N PHE A 85 -13.05 3.90 2.82
CA PHE A 85 -13.54 4.42 1.55
C PHE A 85 -12.50 5.34 0.91
N PRO A 86 -12.14 5.09 -0.38
CA PRO A 86 -11.02 5.74 -1.03
C PRO A 86 -11.36 7.19 -1.42
N THR A 87 -10.48 8.11 -1.03
CA THR A 87 -10.51 9.51 -1.47
C THR A 87 -9.18 9.98 -2.05
N GLY A 88 -8.21 9.07 -2.15
CA GLY A 88 -6.89 9.30 -2.72
C GLY A 88 -6.86 9.28 -4.25
N SER A 89 -5.67 9.35 -4.83
CA SER A 89 -5.47 9.34 -6.29
C SER A 89 -5.22 7.93 -6.85
N GLY A 90 -4.50 7.08 -6.13
CA GLY A 90 -4.15 5.71 -6.54
C GLY A 90 -5.25 4.73 -6.19
N ASN A 91 -5.49 4.59 -4.89
CA ASN A 91 -6.50 3.72 -4.27
C ASN A 91 -6.38 2.26 -4.75
N ASP A 92 -5.16 1.73 -4.78
CA ASP A 92 -4.88 0.39 -5.29
C ASP A 92 -5.48 -0.69 -4.39
N PHE A 93 -5.50 -0.46 -3.06
CA PHE A 93 -6.19 -1.32 -2.10
C PHE A 93 -7.69 -1.39 -2.38
N ALA A 94 -8.35 -0.23 -2.57
CA ALA A 94 -9.78 -0.20 -2.86
C ALA A 94 -10.14 -0.92 -4.17
N LYS A 95 -9.29 -0.79 -5.21
CA LYS A 95 -9.48 -1.50 -6.47
C LYS A 95 -9.36 -3.02 -6.31
N SER A 96 -8.38 -3.50 -5.53
CA SER A 96 -8.21 -4.94 -5.30
C SER A 96 -9.31 -5.52 -4.41
N MET A 97 -9.91 -4.70 -3.54
CA MET A 97 -11.02 -5.08 -2.66
C MET A 97 -12.40 -4.79 -3.25
N ASP A 98 -12.49 -4.29 -4.49
CA ASP A 98 -13.75 -3.92 -5.17
C ASP A 98 -14.58 -2.86 -4.39
N ILE A 99 -13.91 -1.95 -3.68
CA ILE A 99 -14.54 -0.89 -2.88
C ILE A 99 -14.82 0.32 -3.77
N HIS A 100 -16.08 0.51 -4.17
CA HIS A 100 -16.49 1.57 -5.10
C HIS A 100 -17.64 2.46 -4.62
N GLN A 101 -18.46 1.98 -3.68
CA GLN A 101 -19.67 2.66 -3.26
C GLN A 101 -19.68 2.91 -1.74
N LEU A 102 -19.77 4.17 -1.35
CA LEU A 102 -19.80 4.55 0.06
C LEU A 102 -21.00 3.96 0.80
N ASP A 103 -22.16 3.91 0.14
CA ASP A 103 -23.39 3.40 0.76
C ASP A 103 -23.27 1.92 1.14
N GLN A 104 -22.57 1.10 0.34
CA GLN A 104 -22.30 -0.29 0.68
C GLN A 104 -21.45 -0.41 1.94
N ILE A 105 -20.41 0.40 2.05
CA ILE A 105 -19.54 0.43 3.24
C ILE A 105 -20.32 0.89 4.47
N MET A 106 -21.16 1.93 4.35
CA MET A 106 -22.00 2.40 5.45
C MET A 106 -23.04 1.35 5.87
N GLU A 107 -23.61 0.63 4.91
CA GLU A 107 -24.55 -0.46 5.20
C GLU A 107 -23.87 -1.61 5.95
N ALA A 108 -22.65 -2.01 5.52
CA ALA A 108 -21.84 -3.03 6.19
C ALA A 108 -21.48 -2.62 7.62
N LEU A 109 -21.11 -1.35 7.84
CA LEU A 109 -20.88 -0.76 9.17
C LEU A 109 -22.11 -0.86 10.08
N VAL A 110 -23.28 -0.47 9.57
CA VAL A 110 -24.53 -0.46 10.32
C VAL A 110 -24.99 -1.88 10.66
N ARG A 111 -24.84 -2.82 9.72
CA ARG A 111 -25.23 -4.23 9.89
C ARG A 111 -24.16 -5.08 10.60
N ASP A 112 -23.04 -4.51 11.00
CA ASP A 112 -21.88 -5.22 11.55
C ASP A 112 -21.34 -6.35 10.66
N LYS A 113 -21.47 -6.18 9.32
CA LYS A 113 -20.98 -7.15 8.34
C LYS A 113 -19.47 -6.97 8.16
N LYS A 114 -18.70 -7.98 8.53
CA LYS A 114 -17.23 -7.98 8.51
C LYS A 114 -16.70 -9.10 7.66
N GLU A 115 -15.61 -8.84 6.99
CA GLU A 115 -14.83 -9.85 6.26
C GLU A 115 -13.41 -9.89 6.81
N SER A 116 -12.81 -11.08 6.85
CA SER A 116 -11.41 -11.25 7.22
C SER A 116 -10.53 -10.92 6.02
N ILE A 117 -9.52 -10.10 6.26
CA ILE A 117 -8.46 -9.79 5.31
C ILE A 117 -7.11 -9.94 5.97
N PHE A 118 -6.07 -10.03 5.17
CA PHE A 118 -4.69 -10.02 5.62
C PHE A 118 -3.99 -8.75 5.13
N VAL A 119 -3.18 -8.17 6.00
CA VAL A 119 -2.24 -7.10 5.69
C VAL A 119 -0.84 -7.58 6.05
N LEU A 120 0.17 -7.01 5.45
CA LEU A 120 1.54 -7.32 5.83
C LEU A 120 1.95 -6.41 6.98
N HIS A 121 2.56 -7.00 7.99
CA HIS A 121 3.04 -6.28 9.17
C HIS A 121 4.56 -6.39 9.30
N SER A 122 5.21 -5.28 9.60
CA SER A 122 6.64 -5.19 9.83
C SER A 122 6.96 -4.18 10.95
N SER A 123 8.24 -4.10 11.35
CA SER A 123 8.72 -3.06 12.28
C SER A 123 8.60 -1.63 11.72
N LEU A 124 8.48 -1.48 10.41
CA LEU A 124 8.30 -0.19 9.73
C LEU A 124 6.80 0.22 9.60
N GLY A 125 5.88 -0.68 9.94
CA GLY A 125 4.44 -0.44 9.89
C GLY A 125 3.68 -1.51 9.11
N VAL A 126 2.41 -1.21 8.88
CA VAL A 126 1.49 -2.03 8.08
C VAL A 126 1.64 -1.70 6.60
N ILE A 127 1.67 -2.73 5.77
CA ILE A 127 1.72 -2.64 4.32
C ILE A 127 0.42 -3.24 3.78
N ILE A 128 -0.35 -2.47 3.05
CA ILE A 128 -1.63 -2.89 2.50
C ILE A 128 -1.54 -3.32 1.03
N ASN A 129 -0.57 -2.78 0.29
CA ASN A 129 -0.35 -3.12 -1.11
C ASN A 129 1.00 -3.80 -1.33
N THR A 130 2.11 -3.04 -1.28
CA THR A 130 3.44 -3.59 -1.59
C THR A 130 4.57 -2.99 -0.76
N LEU A 131 5.61 -3.80 -0.58
CA LEU A 131 6.96 -3.35 -0.25
C LEU A 131 7.84 -3.57 -1.49
N ASP A 132 8.62 -2.57 -1.87
CA ASP A 132 9.45 -2.64 -3.07
C ASP A 132 10.87 -2.17 -2.83
N MET A 133 11.81 -2.80 -3.54
CA MET A 133 13.24 -2.51 -3.49
C MET A 133 13.84 -2.50 -4.90
N GLY A 134 14.98 -1.85 -5.04
CA GLY A 134 15.69 -1.75 -6.31
C GLY A 134 15.02 -0.77 -7.27
N PHE A 135 14.80 -1.18 -8.52
CA PHE A 135 14.31 -0.30 -9.59
C PHE A 135 13.04 0.50 -9.20
N SER A 136 12.02 -0.15 -8.64
CA SER A 136 10.77 0.53 -8.28
C SER A 136 10.93 1.58 -7.19
N ALA A 137 11.70 1.28 -6.14
CA ALA A 137 12.01 2.24 -5.08
C ALA A 137 12.82 3.42 -5.62
N GLN A 138 13.79 3.18 -6.53
CA GLN A 138 14.56 4.24 -7.18
C GLN A 138 13.69 5.17 -8.05
N VAL A 139 12.71 4.62 -8.77
CA VAL A 139 11.77 5.44 -9.57
C VAL A 139 11.02 6.42 -8.67
N ILE A 140 10.54 5.96 -7.53
CA ILE A 140 9.80 6.80 -6.57
C ILE A 140 10.72 7.81 -5.91
N SER A 141 11.94 7.41 -5.49
CA SER A 141 12.94 8.33 -4.94
C SER A 141 13.26 9.45 -5.91
N HIS A 142 13.58 9.13 -7.17
CA HIS A 142 13.85 10.15 -8.20
C HIS A 142 12.64 11.06 -8.47
N ALA A 143 11.42 10.54 -8.39
CA ALA A 143 10.21 11.34 -8.56
C ALA A 143 9.98 12.30 -7.39
N THR A 144 10.36 11.90 -6.18
CA THR A 144 10.22 12.72 -4.95
C THR A 144 11.30 13.80 -4.88
N ASP A 145 12.55 13.45 -5.16
CA ASP A 145 13.71 14.37 -5.04
C ASP A 145 13.73 15.45 -6.14
N SER A 146 13.14 15.18 -7.29
CA SER A 146 13.27 16.08 -8.45
C SER A 146 12.47 17.38 -8.35
N GLY A 147 11.53 17.50 -7.40
CA GLY A 147 10.56 18.61 -7.37
C GLY A 147 9.68 18.71 -8.61
N LEU A 148 9.95 17.89 -9.63
CA LEU A 148 9.22 17.82 -10.90
C LEU A 148 7.79 17.33 -10.71
N LYS A 149 7.54 16.53 -9.68
CA LYS A 149 6.23 15.98 -9.36
C LYS A 149 5.19 17.09 -9.15
N ASP A 150 5.53 18.13 -8.41
CA ASP A 150 4.61 19.24 -8.14
C ASP A 150 4.37 20.13 -9.36
N VAL A 151 5.41 20.33 -10.16
CA VAL A 151 5.32 21.12 -11.40
C VAL A 151 4.52 20.41 -12.47
N LEU A 152 4.79 19.12 -12.69
CA LEU A 152 4.13 18.34 -13.76
C LEU A 152 2.71 17.88 -13.35
N ASN A 153 2.43 17.72 -12.06
CA ASN A 153 1.06 17.49 -11.60
C ASN A 153 0.15 18.71 -11.85
N LYS A 154 0.68 19.93 -11.72
CA LYS A 154 -0.05 21.18 -12.04
C LYS A 154 -0.47 21.24 -13.52
N ILE A 155 0.30 20.63 -14.42
CA ILE A 155 0.02 20.59 -15.86
C ILE A 155 -0.55 19.24 -16.34
N LYS A 156 -1.05 18.39 -15.42
CA LYS A 156 -1.61 17.05 -15.69
C LYS A 156 -0.66 16.08 -16.42
N LEU A 157 0.64 16.29 -16.34
CA LEU A 157 1.67 15.44 -16.95
C LEU A 157 2.40 14.55 -15.93
N GLY A 158 1.78 14.27 -14.78
CA GLY A 158 2.38 13.43 -13.73
C GLY A 158 2.84 12.05 -14.20
N LYS A 159 2.14 11.42 -15.16
CA LYS A 159 2.55 10.14 -15.77
C LYS A 159 3.88 10.25 -16.52
N LEU A 160 4.16 11.39 -17.13
CA LEU A 160 5.43 11.63 -17.84
C LEU A 160 6.61 11.72 -16.87
N THR A 161 6.41 12.28 -15.69
CA THR A 161 7.45 12.31 -14.62
C THR A 161 7.88 10.89 -14.26
N TYR A 162 6.91 10.02 -13.98
CA TYR A 162 7.22 8.63 -13.64
C TYR A 162 7.94 7.90 -14.78
N LEU A 163 7.55 8.15 -16.03
CA LEU A 163 8.24 7.58 -17.19
C LEU A 163 9.69 8.04 -17.28
N LEU A 164 9.97 9.33 -17.10
CA LEU A 164 11.34 9.88 -17.13
C LEU A 164 12.17 9.34 -15.96
N CYS A 165 11.59 9.25 -14.76
CA CYS A 165 12.25 8.65 -13.61
C CYS A 165 12.52 7.15 -13.81
N ALA A 166 11.60 6.42 -14.44
CA ALA A 166 11.79 5.02 -14.80
C ALA A 166 12.94 4.83 -15.80
N ILE A 167 13.01 5.65 -16.84
CA ILE A 167 14.13 5.62 -17.80
C ILE A 167 15.45 5.92 -17.09
N ARG A 168 15.49 6.95 -16.26
CA ARG A 168 16.68 7.28 -15.46
C ARG A 168 17.10 6.12 -14.56
N SER A 169 16.17 5.58 -13.79
CA SER A 169 16.43 4.44 -12.88
C SER A 169 16.90 3.20 -13.64
N LEU A 170 16.33 2.95 -14.83
CA LEU A 170 16.73 1.83 -15.67
C LEU A 170 18.18 1.92 -16.14
N LEU A 171 18.67 3.14 -16.42
CA LEU A 171 20.04 3.39 -16.87
C LEU A 171 21.04 3.48 -15.71
N SER A 172 20.64 3.97 -14.54
CA SER A 172 21.50 4.18 -13.38
C SER A 172 21.40 3.08 -12.33
N HIS A 173 20.65 2.01 -12.60
CA HIS A 173 20.42 0.95 -11.63
C HIS A 173 21.72 0.25 -11.24
N GLN A 174 21.86 0.01 -9.93
CA GLN A 174 22.89 -0.85 -9.34
C GLN A 174 22.21 -2.10 -8.78
N ALA A 175 22.69 -3.25 -9.21
CA ALA A 175 22.21 -4.52 -8.69
C ALA A 175 22.56 -4.67 -7.20
N PHE A 176 21.71 -5.34 -6.44
CA PHE A 176 21.93 -5.59 -5.03
C PHE A 176 21.73 -7.08 -4.70
N ASN A 177 22.28 -7.48 -3.57
CA ASN A 177 22.13 -8.83 -3.04
C ASN A 177 21.25 -8.76 -1.79
N LEU A 178 20.47 -9.83 -1.57
CA LEU A 178 19.74 -9.95 -0.33
C LEU A 178 19.72 -11.40 0.16
N SER A 179 19.80 -11.60 1.48
CA SER A 179 19.49 -12.87 2.13
C SER A 179 18.00 -12.90 2.42
N LEU A 180 17.33 -13.91 1.91
CA LEU A 180 15.89 -14.10 2.01
C LEU A 180 15.58 -15.35 2.82
N GLU A 181 14.70 -15.25 3.79
CA GLU A 181 14.12 -16.40 4.47
C GLU A 181 12.60 -16.37 4.30
N VAL A 182 12.03 -17.38 3.66
CA VAL A 182 10.59 -17.55 3.45
C VAL A 182 10.15 -18.80 4.20
N ASP A 183 9.31 -18.65 5.22
CA ASP A 183 8.77 -19.74 6.04
C ASP A 183 9.86 -20.72 6.53
N GLY A 184 11.02 -20.18 6.96
CA GLY A 184 12.14 -20.92 7.48
C GLY A 184 13.10 -21.47 6.42
N ARG A 185 12.83 -21.26 5.13
CA ARG A 185 13.77 -21.60 4.04
C ARG A 185 14.60 -20.39 3.69
N ARG A 186 15.91 -20.50 3.87
CA ARG A 186 16.85 -19.41 3.62
C ARG A 186 17.56 -19.61 2.28
N GLU A 187 17.63 -18.54 1.51
CA GLU A 187 18.40 -18.45 0.28
C GLU A 187 19.05 -17.06 0.15
N THR A 188 20.11 -16.97 -0.64
CA THR A 188 20.72 -15.70 -1.01
C THR A 188 20.42 -15.42 -2.48
N ILE A 189 19.68 -14.35 -2.74
CA ILE A 189 19.42 -13.90 -4.11
C ILE A 189 20.47 -12.84 -4.45
N ARG A 190 21.17 -13.05 -5.56
CA ARG A 190 22.24 -12.17 -6.00
C ARG A 190 21.82 -11.39 -7.25
N ASN A 191 22.44 -10.23 -7.42
CA ASN A 191 22.23 -9.38 -8.58
C ASN A 191 20.77 -9.10 -8.87
N LEU A 192 20.03 -8.59 -7.88
CA LEU A 192 18.64 -8.19 -8.06
C LEU A 192 18.55 -6.84 -8.78
N PHE A 193 17.66 -6.78 -9.77
CA PHE A 193 17.21 -5.56 -10.42
C PHE A 193 15.96 -5.00 -9.75
N PHE A 194 15.01 -5.87 -9.43
CA PHE A 194 13.71 -5.53 -8.88
C PHE A 194 13.32 -6.59 -7.84
N PHE A 195 12.76 -6.15 -6.73
CA PHE A 195 12.20 -7.02 -5.71
C PHE A 195 10.95 -6.36 -5.11
N SER A 196 9.86 -7.11 -5.02
CA SER A 196 8.61 -6.67 -4.46
C SER A 196 7.98 -7.76 -3.60
N ILE A 197 7.37 -7.37 -2.49
CA ILE A 197 6.48 -8.22 -1.70
C ILE A 197 5.09 -7.62 -1.80
N ALA A 198 4.18 -8.36 -2.42
CA ALA A 198 2.81 -7.91 -2.67
C ALA A 198 1.84 -8.56 -1.69
N ASN A 199 0.94 -7.76 -1.15
CA ASN A 199 -0.25 -8.16 -0.41
C ASN A 199 -1.48 -8.17 -1.33
N ASN A 200 -1.45 -7.33 -2.35
CA ASN A 200 -2.52 -7.11 -3.31
C ASN A 200 -1.99 -7.10 -4.74
N THR A 201 -2.92 -7.27 -5.68
CA THR A 201 -2.62 -7.29 -7.11
C THR A 201 -1.93 -6.03 -7.62
N TYR A 202 -2.37 -4.83 -7.15
CA TYR A 202 -2.01 -3.55 -7.76
C TYR A 202 -0.94 -2.80 -6.98
N PHE A 203 -0.13 -2.05 -7.76
CA PHE A 203 0.93 -1.17 -7.29
C PHE A 203 1.00 0.09 -8.14
N GLY A 204 1.33 1.22 -7.50
CA GLY A 204 1.71 2.45 -8.21
C GLY A 204 0.67 3.02 -9.17
N GLY A 205 -0.63 2.83 -8.87
CA GLY A 205 -1.72 3.38 -9.68
C GLY A 205 -2.21 2.42 -10.79
N GLY A 206 -2.09 1.11 -10.58
CA GLY A 206 -2.71 0.09 -11.43
C GLY A 206 -1.77 -0.84 -12.18
N ILE A 207 -0.47 -0.83 -11.90
CA ILE A 207 0.45 -1.87 -12.37
C ILE A 207 0.20 -3.12 -11.53
N MET A 208 0.12 -4.28 -12.17
CA MET A 208 0.00 -5.55 -11.46
C MET A 208 1.40 -6.08 -11.13
N ILE A 209 1.68 -6.31 -9.84
CA ILE A 209 2.91 -7.00 -9.41
C ILE A 209 2.73 -8.50 -9.52
N TRP A 210 1.64 -9.02 -8.95
CA TRP A 210 1.22 -10.40 -9.14
C TRP A 210 -0.30 -10.48 -9.29
N PRO A 211 -0.81 -10.97 -10.44
CA PRO A 211 -2.26 -10.92 -10.74
C PRO A 211 -3.15 -11.66 -9.76
N GLU A 212 -2.61 -12.64 -9.04
CA GLU A 212 -3.33 -13.48 -8.11
C GLU A 212 -3.11 -13.12 -6.64
N ALA A 213 -2.31 -12.08 -6.35
CA ALA A 213 -2.15 -11.58 -5.01
C ALA A 213 -3.46 -10.98 -4.49
N GLN A 214 -3.94 -11.45 -3.33
CA GLN A 214 -5.23 -11.08 -2.77
C GLN A 214 -5.14 -10.95 -1.24
N ALA A 215 -5.59 -9.83 -0.70
CA ALA A 215 -5.65 -9.61 0.74
C ALA A 215 -6.62 -10.56 1.47
N SER A 216 -7.48 -11.28 0.77
CA SER A 216 -8.33 -12.33 1.34
C SER A 216 -7.59 -13.64 1.67
N GLN A 217 -6.35 -13.78 1.21
CA GLN A 217 -5.52 -14.96 1.44
C GLN A 217 -4.44 -14.66 2.46
N ARG A 218 -4.18 -15.60 3.38
CA ARG A 218 -3.07 -15.52 4.33
C ARG A 218 -1.76 -15.87 3.63
N GLN A 219 -1.36 -14.99 2.73
CA GLN A 219 -0.22 -15.18 1.86
C GLN A 219 0.38 -13.83 1.48
N LEU A 220 1.67 -13.80 1.34
CA LEU A 220 2.39 -12.73 0.65
C LEU A 220 3.03 -13.30 -0.61
N ASP A 221 3.09 -12.47 -1.66
CA ASP A 221 3.64 -12.83 -2.95
C ASP A 221 4.95 -12.07 -3.19
N LEU A 222 6.06 -12.79 -3.21
CA LEU A 222 7.37 -12.24 -3.56
C LEU A 222 7.57 -12.33 -5.06
N VAL A 223 7.85 -11.20 -5.67
CA VAL A 223 8.16 -11.09 -7.10
C VAL A 223 9.50 -10.42 -7.27
N TYR A 224 10.41 -11.09 -7.97
CA TYR A 224 11.71 -10.49 -8.22
C TYR A 224 12.24 -10.76 -9.63
N ILE A 225 13.12 -9.88 -10.06
CA ILE A 225 13.81 -9.92 -11.34
C ILE A 225 15.30 -9.77 -11.07
N GLU A 226 16.07 -10.74 -11.54
CA GLU A 226 17.53 -10.69 -11.50
C GLU A 226 18.05 -9.67 -12.51
N ASP A 227 19.19 -9.08 -12.21
CA ASP A 227 19.83 -8.12 -13.09
C ASP A 227 20.35 -8.76 -14.36
N ALA A 228 20.24 -8.02 -15.45
CA ALA A 228 20.58 -8.51 -16.79
C ALA A 228 20.91 -7.30 -17.70
N PRO A 229 21.40 -7.53 -18.91
CA PRO A 229 21.59 -6.47 -19.90
C PRO A 229 20.32 -5.64 -20.10
N LEU A 230 20.48 -4.37 -20.44
CA LEU A 230 19.40 -3.37 -20.56
C LEU A 230 18.20 -3.87 -21.38
N SER A 231 18.42 -4.56 -22.48
CA SER A 231 17.36 -5.14 -23.30
C SER A 231 16.50 -6.15 -22.55
N GLN A 232 17.11 -6.98 -21.70
CA GLN A 232 16.39 -7.97 -20.90
C GLN A 232 15.62 -7.32 -19.73
N ARG A 233 16.20 -6.27 -19.11
CA ARG A 233 15.48 -5.46 -18.09
C ARG A 233 14.22 -4.83 -18.70
N ILE A 234 14.34 -4.24 -19.89
CA ILE A 234 13.18 -3.66 -20.62
C ILE A 234 12.13 -4.75 -20.89
N LEU A 235 12.53 -5.90 -21.41
CA LEU A 235 11.60 -7.00 -21.68
C LEU A 235 10.91 -7.51 -20.40
N ALA A 236 11.63 -7.60 -19.29
CA ALA A 236 11.04 -7.98 -18.00
C ALA A 236 9.98 -6.98 -17.52
N LEU A 237 10.26 -5.67 -17.63
CA LEU A 237 9.29 -4.62 -17.31
C LEU A 237 8.08 -4.64 -18.26
N LEU A 238 8.28 -4.91 -19.53
CA LEU A 238 7.19 -5.08 -20.50
C LEU A 238 6.34 -6.32 -20.15
N ASP A 239 6.96 -7.42 -19.71
CA ASP A 239 6.23 -8.60 -19.27
C ASP A 239 5.33 -8.29 -18.05
N LEU A 240 5.79 -7.45 -17.10
CA LEU A 240 4.95 -6.93 -16.00
C LEU A 240 3.78 -6.09 -16.52
N VAL A 241 4.06 -5.11 -17.37
CA VAL A 241 3.05 -4.18 -17.90
C VAL A 241 1.99 -4.90 -18.74
N PHE A 242 2.40 -5.87 -19.57
CA PHE A 242 1.50 -6.66 -20.41
C PHE A 242 0.92 -7.91 -19.71
N LYS A 243 1.08 -8.02 -18.39
CA LYS A 243 0.53 -9.11 -17.57
C LYS A 243 1.00 -10.51 -18.00
N ARG A 244 2.25 -10.60 -18.46
CA ARG A 244 2.88 -11.87 -18.88
C ARG A 244 3.65 -12.56 -17.77
N HIS A 245 3.30 -12.34 -16.52
CA HIS A 245 4.01 -12.81 -15.32
C HIS A 245 4.32 -14.30 -15.36
N ARG A 246 3.32 -15.15 -15.61
CA ARG A 246 3.48 -16.61 -15.64
C ARG A 246 4.25 -17.13 -16.85
N GLN A 247 4.28 -16.38 -17.94
CA GLN A 247 4.92 -16.78 -19.19
C GLN A 247 6.38 -16.33 -19.26
N SER A 248 6.75 -15.38 -18.41
CA SER A 248 8.08 -14.79 -18.39
C SER A 248 9.03 -15.60 -17.52
N HIS A 249 10.10 -16.11 -18.11
CA HIS A 249 11.20 -16.73 -17.37
C HIS A 249 12.06 -15.70 -16.60
N ARG A 250 11.84 -14.39 -16.85
CA ARG A 250 12.56 -13.28 -16.20
C ARG A 250 11.97 -12.92 -14.86
N ILE A 251 10.68 -13.18 -14.66
CA ILE A 251 9.96 -12.88 -13.43
C ILE A 251 9.97 -14.14 -12.57
N LYS A 252 10.51 -14.02 -11.38
CA LYS A 252 10.49 -15.09 -10.37
C LYS A 252 9.41 -14.79 -9.35
N HIS A 253 8.73 -15.81 -8.88
CA HIS A 253 7.66 -15.71 -7.90
C HIS A 253 7.79 -16.78 -6.83
N VAL A 254 7.64 -16.36 -5.57
CA VAL A 254 7.64 -17.23 -4.39
C VAL A 254 6.53 -16.75 -3.46
N THR A 255 5.85 -17.67 -2.80
CA THR A 255 4.80 -17.37 -1.82
C THR A 255 5.21 -17.80 -0.43
N GLY A 256 4.66 -17.13 0.59
CA GLY A 256 4.86 -17.48 1.99
C GLY A 256 3.93 -16.72 2.91
N GLU A 257 3.99 -17.01 4.21
CA GLU A 257 3.26 -16.28 5.26
C GLU A 257 4.19 -15.37 6.06
N ARG A 258 5.48 -15.70 6.09
CA ARG A 258 6.52 -14.95 6.77
C ARG A 258 7.76 -14.82 5.90
N VAL A 259 8.27 -13.62 5.81
CA VAL A 259 9.51 -13.30 5.10
C VAL A 259 10.45 -12.52 6.01
N ALA A 260 11.71 -12.94 6.07
CA ALA A 260 12.79 -12.14 6.64
C ALA A 260 13.78 -11.78 5.53
N ILE A 261 14.18 -10.51 5.52
CA ILE A 261 15.13 -9.93 4.58
C ILE A 261 16.31 -9.42 5.38
N ASP A 262 17.52 -9.81 4.98
CA ASP A 262 18.77 -9.28 5.52
C ASP A 262 19.65 -8.77 4.37
N LEU A 263 20.18 -7.57 4.51
CA LEU A 263 21.04 -6.88 3.57
C LEU A 263 22.37 -6.55 4.22
N GLU A 264 23.45 -6.56 3.46
CA GLU A 264 24.80 -6.23 3.96
C GLU A 264 24.91 -4.78 4.41
N GLU A 265 24.18 -3.89 3.74
CA GLU A 265 24.15 -2.45 4.03
C GLU A 265 22.71 -1.96 4.16
N THR A 266 22.54 -0.76 4.75
CA THR A 266 21.25 -0.08 4.76
C THR A 266 20.78 0.20 3.34
N PHE A 267 19.60 -0.26 3.01
CA PHE A 267 19.02 -0.15 1.67
C PHE A 267 17.73 0.66 1.70
N ILE A 268 17.53 1.44 0.63
CA ILE A 268 16.31 2.22 0.45
C ILE A 268 15.21 1.30 -0.10
N LEU A 269 14.06 1.35 0.54
CA LEU A 269 12.86 0.62 0.13
C LEU A 269 11.64 1.54 0.22
N GLN A 270 10.55 1.11 -0.36
CA GLN A 270 9.28 1.79 -0.22
C GLN A 270 8.21 0.85 0.31
N LEU A 271 7.29 1.39 1.14
CA LEU A 271 6.09 0.71 1.63
C LEU A 271 4.88 1.54 1.21
N ASP A 272 4.00 0.99 0.39
CA ASP A 272 2.79 1.67 -0.11
C ASP A 272 3.05 3.08 -0.67
N GLY A 273 4.24 3.30 -1.27
CA GLY A 273 4.67 4.58 -1.83
C GLY A 273 5.44 5.50 -0.88
N GLU A 274 5.59 5.14 0.39
CA GLU A 274 6.39 5.90 1.37
C GLU A 274 7.82 5.34 1.44
N MET A 275 8.81 6.23 1.38
CA MET A 275 10.21 5.84 1.40
C MET A 275 10.67 5.52 2.82
N SER A 276 11.45 4.47 2.97
CA SER A 276 12.09 4.07 4.21
C SER A 276 13.46 3.46 3.94
N SER A 277 14.20 3.14 4.99
CA SER A 277 15.50 2.47 4.86
C SER A 277 15.74 1.51 6.02
N THR A 278 16.31 0.36 5.73
CA THR A 278 16.71 -0.64 6.73
C THR A 278 17.76 -1.58 6.14
N ASN A 279 18.46 -2.29 6.99
CA ASN A 279 19.33 -3.41 6.59
C ASN A 279 18.69 -4.77 6.91
N SER A 280 17.64 -4.81 7.71
CA SER A 280 16.90 -6.05 7.97
C SER A 280 15.43 -5.77 8.23
N LEU A 281 14.56 -6.68 7.80
CA LEU A 281 13.13 -6.55 7.99
C LEU A 281 12.46 -7.94 8.04
N THR A 282 11.62 -8.15 9.02
CA THR A 282 10.71 -9.29 9.04
C THR A 282 9.29 -8.82 8.72
N ILE A 283 8.64 -9.53 7.81
CA ILE A 283 7.29 -9.25 7.34
C ILE A 283 6.43 -10.49 7.58
N THR A 284 5.24 -10.31 8.11
CA THR A 284 4.29 -11.40 8.40
C THR A 284 2.89 -11.02 7.96
N CYS A 285 2.10 -12.01 7.54
CA CYS A 285 0.68 -11.83 7.31
C CYS A 285 -0.04 -11.64 8.65
N GLN A 286 -0.79 -10.55 8.79
CA GLN A 286 -1.58 -10.20 9.96
C GLN A 286 -3.05 -10.11 9.59
N GLU A 287 -3.89 -10.90 10.26
CA GLU A 287 -5.33 -10.85 10.04
C GLU A 287 -5.93 -9.54 10.56
N ARG A 288 -6.84 -8.98 9.81
CA ARG A 288 -7.66 -7.80 10.13
C ARG A 288 -9.09 -8.04 9.71
N PHE A 289 -10.01 -7.27 10.25
CA PHE A 289 -11.42 -7.31 9.85
C PHE A 289 -11.83 -5.98 9.24
N ILE A 290 -12.42 -6.03 8.05
CA ILE A 290 -12.93 -4.86 7.32
C ILE A 290 -14.45 -4.97 7.18
N TYR A 291 -15.14 -3.84 7.32
CA TYR A 291 -16.57 -3.73 7.01
C TYR A 291 -16.75 -3.55 5.50
N GLN A 292 -17.35 -4.58 4.88
CA GLN A 292 -17.60 -4.61 3.44
C GLN A 292 -18.85 -5.44 3.07
#